data_310e4d9fdf6cebe351e68e5e83b8e896
#
_entry.id   310e4d9fdf6cebe351e68e5e83b8e896
#
_cell.length_a   1.000
_cell.length_b   1.000
_cell.length_c   1.000
_cell.angle_alpha   90.00
_cell.angle_beta   90.00
_cell.angle_gamma   90.00
#
_symmetry.space_group_name_H-M   'P 1'
#
loop_
_entity.id
_entity.type
_entity.pdbx_description
1 polymer ?
#
loop_
_entity_poly.entity_id
_entity_poly.type
_entity_poly.pdbx_seq_one_letter_code
_entity_poly.pdbx_strand_id
1 'polypeptide(L)'
;MTKKFIFLLLLMFTGLQIMQAQQTYSIKGIVKDAANGEPVSFANVVIWNTIEGTVTDSIGQFEITGVSPGSYRLQASFIGYKPTVTAEFRISNKDMFFPIELEESSESLQEVNIVASPFRKTAESPLGLRVIGFKEIEKSAGGNRDISRVVQSFPGVASTAAFRNDLMVRGGGPSENRFFLDGVEIPNINHFSTQGASGGPVGIINPDFIREVDFYSAAYPAARGNALSSVLDFKLQDGNKEKFSLRGVIGASDIGFSANGPAGKKTTYQVSIRRSYLQFCLLYTSDAADDLIGV
;
A
#
# COMPACT_ATOMS: atom_id res chain seq x y z
N MET A 1 -19.34 -10.19 -46.17
CA MET A 1 -19.46 -10.31 -44.70
C MET A 1 -18.37 -11.19 -44.07
N THR A 2 -17.92 -12.22 -44.69
CA THR A 2 -16.95 -13.22 -44.20
C THR A 2 -15.53 -12.68 -43.90
N LYS A 3 -14.99 -11.76 -44.71
CA LYS A 3 -13.63 -11.22 -44.48
C LYS A 3 -13.50 -10.35 -43.23
N LYS A 4 -14.54 -9.59 -42.89
CA LYS A 4 -14.56 -8.77 -41.66
C LYS A 4 -14.68 -9.64 -40.38
N PHE A 5 -15.41 -10.75 -40.48
CA PHE A 5 -15.55 -11.70 -39.39
C PHE A 5 -14.26 -12.47 -39.12
N ILE A 6 -13.56 -12.88 -40.18
CA ILE A 6 -12.24 -13.55 -40.07
C ILE A 6 -11.20 -12.60 -39.46
N PHE A 7 -11.22 -11.32 -39.85
CA PHE A 7 -10.30 -10.32 -39.31
C PHE A 7 -10.58 -10.06 -37.78
N LEU A 8 -11.85 -10.02 -37.39
CA LEU A 8 -12.24 -9.89 -35.99
C LEU A 8 -11.84 -11.11 -35.15
N LEU A 9 -12.00 -12.31 -35.73
CA LEU A 9 -11.61 -13.57 -35.09
C LEU A 9 -10.07 -13.67 -34.95
N LEU A 10 -9.32 -13.21 -35.94
CA LEU A 10 -7.85 -13.15 -35.88
C LEU A 10 -7.36 -12.15 -34.84
N LEU A 11 -8.04 -11.00 -34.70
CA LEU A 11 -7.75 -9.99 -33.68
C LEU A 11 -8.06 -10.51 -32.27
N MET A 12 -9.11 -11.30 -32.12
CA MET A 12 -9.47 -11.94 -30.87
C MET A 12 -8.45 -13.04 -30.47
N PHE A 13 -7.92 -13.76 -31.47
CA PHE A 13 -6.93 -14.82 -31.26
C PHE A 13 -5.52 -14.26 -30.92
N THR A 14 -5.15 -13.10 -31.47
CA THR A 14 -3.90 -12.41 -31.10
C THR A 14 -3.97 -11.78 -29.71
N GLY A 15 -5.15 -11.39 -29.24
CA GLY A 15 -5.36 -10.88 -27.88
C GLY A 15 -5.20 -11.92 -26.77
N LEU A 16 -5.40 -13.21 -27.07
CA LEU A 16 -5.28 -14.30 -26.07
C LEU A 16 -3.83 -14.77 -25.83
N GLN A 17 -2.86 -14.33 -26.60
CA GLN A 17 -1.46 -14.76 -26.45
C GLN A 17 -0.66 -13.95 -25.41
N ILE A 18 -1.24 -12.92 -24.77
CA ILE A 18 -0.56 -12.14 -23.74
C ILE A 18 -0.93 -12.65 -22.34
N MET A 19 -0.95 -13.96 -22.14
CA MET A 19 -0.72 -14.53 -20.81
C MET A 19 0.80 -14.55 -20.58
N GLN A 20 1.36 -13.40 -20.25
CA GLN A 20 2.73 -13.35 -19.75
C GLN A 20 2.77 -14.16 -18.45
N ALA A 21 3.54 -15.24 -18.46
CA ALA A 21 3.89 -15.95 -17.25
C ALA A 21 4.47 -14.91 -16.28
N GLN A 22 3.80 -14.72 -15.16
CA GLN A 22 4.24 -13.78 -14.14
C GLN A 22 5.59 -14.29 -13.62
N GLN A 23 6.66 -13.59 -13.95
CA GLN A 23 7.99 -13.95 -13.48
C GLN A 23 8.01 -13.89 -11.97
N THR A 24 8.26 -15.02 -11.34
CA THR A 24 8.43 -15.14 -9.89
C THR A 24 9.91 -15.29 -9.57
N TYR A 25 10.30 -14.85 -8.42
CA TYR A 25 11.67 -14.87 -7.93
C TYR A 25 11.75 -15.61 -6.60
N SER A 26 12.98 -15.90 -6.16
CA SER A 26 13.23 -16.51 -4.86
C SER A 26 13.91 -15.51 -3.93
N ILE A 27 13.51 -15.54 -2.67
CA ILE A 27 14.22 -14.87 -1.57
C ILE A 27 14.98 -15.96 -0.84
N LYS A 28 16.30 -15.85 -0.84
CA LYS A 28 17.20 -16.78 -0.14
C LYS A 28 17.89 -16.04 1.00
N GLY A 29 18.35 -16.78 1.97
CA GLY A 29 19.13 -16.19 3.04
C GLY A 29 19.62 -17.19 4.05
N ILE A 30 20.23 -16.66 5.09
CA ILE A 30 20.69 -17.42 6.24
C ILE A 30 20.31 -16.70 7.52
N VAL A 31 19.81 -17.44 8.49
CA VAL A 31 19.49 -16.94 9.82
C VAL A 31 20.64 -17.33 10.75
N LYS A 32 21.20 -16.36 11.48
CA LYS A 32 22.30 -16.53 12.40
C LYS A 32 21.99 -15.94 13.77
N ASP A 33 22.63 -16.46 14.77
CA ASP A 33 22.67 -15.85 16.09
C ASP A 33 23.56 -14.61 16.06
N ALA A 34 23.06 -13.49 16.60
CA ALA A 34 23.77 -12.22 16.62
C ALA A 34 24.99 -12.22 17.57
N ALA A 35 25.02 -13.09 18.59
CA ALA A 35 26.08 -13.11 19.59
C ALA A 35 27.28 -13.94 19.16
N ASN A 36 27.06 -15.11 18.56
CA ASN A 36 28.10 -16.08 18.22
C ASN A 36 28.28 -16.33 16.71
N GLY A 37 27.33 -15.82 15.88
CA GLY A 37 27.34 -16.01 14.43
C GLY A 37 26.99 -17.43 13.97
N GLU A 38 26.54 -18.31 14.87
CA GLU A 38 26.14 -19.68 14.53
C GLU A 38 24.81 -19.68 13.76
N PRO A 39 24.64 -20.62 12.83
CA PRO A 39 23.39 -20.73 12.08
C PRO A 39 22.24 -21.19 12.98
N VAL A 40 21.08 -20.54 12.90
CA VAL A 40 19.88 -20.91 13.62
C VAL A 40 19.06 -21.84 12.73
N SER A 41 19.03 -23.12 13.04
CA SER A 41 18.25 -24.12 12.31
C SER A 41 16.79 -24.10 12.74
N PHE A 42 15.90 -24.43 11.82
CA PHE A 42 14.46 -24.52 12.02
C PHE A 42 13.80 -23.19 12.49
N ALA A 43 14.42 -22.04 12.22
CA ALA A 43 13.82 -20.73 12.43
C ALA A 43 12.72 -20.49 11.40
N ASN A 44 11.61 -19.92 11.83
CA ASN A 44 10.51 -19.55 10.95
C ASN A 44 10.81 -18.21 10.29
N VAL A 45 10.78 -18.17 8.96
CA VAL A 45 10.98 -16.95 8.15
C VAL A 45 9.76 -16.72 7.29
N VAL A 46 9.05 -15.61 7.54
CA VAL A 46 7.82 -15.26 6.83
C VAL A 46 7.95 -13.90 6.17
N ILE A 47 7.26 -13.70 5.08
CA ILE A 47 7.08 -12.38 4.50
C ILE A 47 6.14 -11.59 5.42
N TRP A 48 6.61 -10.45 5.90
CA TRP A 48 5.88 -9.60 6.83
C TRP A 48 4.45 -9.29 6.35
N ASN A 49 3.47 -9.47 7.23
CA ASN A 49 2.04 -9.32 6.96
C ASN A 49 1.46 -10.30 5.93
N THR A 50 2.09 -11.46 5.71
CA THR A 50 1.55 -12.55 4.90
C THR A 50 1.65 -13.87 5.65
N ILE A 51 1.01 -14.91 5.09
CA ILE A 51 1.17 -16.29 5.54
C ILE A 51 2.26 -17.03 4.75
N GLU A 52 2.87 -16.37 3.78
CA GLU A 52 3.91 -16.95 2.94
C GLU A 52 5.25 -16.94 3.67
N GLY A 53 5.86 -18.08 3.82
CA GLY A 53 7.13 -18.24 4.50
C GLY A 53 7.68 -19.63 4.38
N THR A 54 8.80 -19.84 5.05
CA THR A 54 9.54 -21.10 5.09
C THR A 54 10.24 -21.27 6.44
N VAL A 55 10.84 -22.40 6.65
CA VAL A 55 11.66 -22.70 7.84
C VAL A 55 13.10 -22.90 7.39
N THR A 56 14.06 -22.44 8.18
CA THR A 56 15.48 -22.65 7.89
C THR A 56 15.86 -24.13 8.00
N ASP A 57 16.80 -24.54 7.18
CA ASP A 57 17.37 -25.91 7.22
C ASP A 57 18.36 -26.08 8.40
N SER A 58 19.05 -27.23 8.43
CA SER A 58 20.02 -27.56 9.49
C SER A 58 21.26 -26.65 9.54
N ILE A 59 21.52 -25.90 8.48
CA ILE A 59 22.62 -24.93 8.38
C ILE A 59 22.12 -23.48 8.37
N GLY A 60 20.86 -23.27 8.81
CA GLY A 60 20.27 -21.96 8.94
C GLY A 60 19.85 -21.29 7.62
N GLN A 61 19.90 -21.98 6.49
CA GLN A 61 19.52 -21.40 5.19
C GLN A 61 18.02 -21.53 4.96
N PHE A 62 17.47 -20.55 4.23
CA PHE A 62 16.07 -20.54 3.82
C PHE A 62 15.91 -20.12 2.38
N GLU A 63 14.83 -20.57 1.75
CA GLU A 63 14.40 -20.13 0.43
C GLU A 63 12.88 -20.00 0.39
N ILE A 64 12.40 -18.82 0.00
CA ILE A 64 10.98 -18.55 -0.29
C ILE A 64 10.86 -18.37 -1.79
N THR A 65 10.17 -19.29 -2.46
CA THR A 65 9.99 -19.31 -3.92
C THR A 65 8.65 -18.69 -4.32
N GLY A 66 8.50 -18.37 -5.60
CA GLY A 66 7.22 -17.90 -6.13
C GLY A 66 6.86 -16.44 -5.80
N VAL A 67 7.84 -15.64 -5.37
CA VAL A 67 7.60 -14.26 -4.96
C VAL A 67 7.51 -13.35 -6.19
N SER A 68 6.43 -12.61 -6.31
CA SER A 68 6.24 -11.62 -7.38
C SER A 68 7.12 -10.39 -7.18
N PRO A 69 7.48 -9.64 -8.24
CA PRO A 69 8.16 -8.35 -8.06
C PRO A 69 7.38 -7.43 -7.12
N GLY A 70 8.07 -6.81 -6.16
CA GLY A 70 7.43 -5.96 -5.16
C GLY A 70 8.36 -5.58 -4.02
N SER A 71 7.85 -4.78 -3.08
CA SER A 71 8.54 -4.44 -1.83
C SER A 71 8.14 -5.40 -0.72
N TYR A 72 9.12 -5.89 0.02
CA TYR A 72 8.95 -6.90 1.05
C TYR A 72 9.77 -6.60 2.28
N ARG A 73 9.34 -7.15 3.41
CA ARG A 73 10.09 -7.29 4.65
C ARG A 73 10.02 -8.75 5.05
N LEU A 74 11.05 -9.28 5.65
CA LEU A 74 11.03 -10.61 6.23
C LEU A 74 10.96 -10.50 7.74
N GLN A 75 10.25 -11.39 8.35
CA GLN A 75 10.29 -11.61 9.79
C GLN A 75 10.87 -12.99 10.05
N ALA A 76 11.93 -13.02 10.84
CA ALA A 76 12.47 -14.28 11.37
C ALA A 76 12.11 -14.41 12.85
N SER A 77 11.77 -15.63 13.27
CA SER A 77 11.45 -15.96 14.66
C SER A 77 11.88 -17.37 14.99
N PHE A 78 12.40 -17.55 16.21
CA PHE A 78 12.77 -18.84 16.76
C PHE A 78 12.57 -18.87 18.27
N ILE A 79 12.32 -20.04 18.84
CA ILE A 79 12.13 -20.20 20.28
C ILE A 79 13.41 -19.78 21.01
N GLY A 80 13.29 -18.88 21.99
CA GLY A 80 14.43 -18.34 22.72
C GLY A 80 15.11 -17.13 22.11
N TYR A 81 14.58 -16.63 20.97
CA TYR A 81 15.08 -15.43 20.28
C TYR A 81 14.02 -14.34 20.14
N LYS A 82 14.46 -13.10 20.08
CA LYS A 82 13.57 -11.96 19.77
C LYS A 82 13.20 -12.01 18.29
N PRO A 83 11.90 -11.93 17.92
CA PRO A 83 11.51 -11.83 16.53
C PRO A 83 12.11 -10.57 15.89
N THR A 84 12.82 -10.77 14.78
CA THR A 84 13.49 -9.69 14.03
C THR A 84 12.81 -9.46 12.69
N VAL A 85 12.59 -8.19 12.33
CA VAL A 85 12.03 -7.80 11.03
C VAL A 85 13.09 -7.04 10.26
N THR A 86 13.35 -7.48 9.01
CA THR A 86 14.33 -6.82 8.13
C THR A 86 13.85 -5.44 7.69
N ALA A 87 14.78 -4.60 7.25
CA ALA A 87 14.46 -3.42 6.48
C ALA A 87 13.66 -3.79 5.22
N GLU A 88 12.88 -2.85 4.71
CA GLU A 88 12.16 -3.05 3.46
C GLU A 88 13.12 -3.13 2.28
N PHE A 89 12.91 -4.15 1.44
CA PHE A 89 13.68 -4.36 0.21
C PHE A 89 12.74 -4.62 -0.96
N ARG A 90 13.25 -4.39 -2.16
CA ARG A 90 12.47 -4.56 -3.39
C ARG A 90 13.02 -5.68 -4.24
N ILE A 91 12.13 -6.60 -4.65
CA ILE A 91 12.42 -7.61 -5.66
C ILE A 91 11.96 -7.06 -7.01
N SER A 92 12.88 -6.96 -7.96
CA SER A 92 12.56 -6.44 -9.31
C SER A 92 12.79 -7.46 -10.41
N ASN A 93 13.95 -8.16 -10.44
CA ASN A 93 14.30 -9.04 -11.56
C ASN A 93 15.40 -10.08 -11.28
N LYS A 94 15.73 -10.31 -10.03
CA LYS A 94 16.70 -11.33 -9.60
C LYS A 94 16.34 -11.84 -8.23
N ASP A 95 16.83 -13.04 -7.94
CA ASP A 95 16.80 -13.60 -6.60
C ASP A 95 17.60 -12.70 -5.64
N MET A 96 17.12 -12.60 -4.42
CA MET A 96 17.74 -11.81 -3.37
C MET A 96 18.26 -12.70 -2.27
N PHE A 97 19.40 -12.33 -1.68
CA PHE A 97 20.00 -13.03 -0.54
C PHE A 97 20.05 -12.09 0.67
N PHE A 98 19.54 -12.57 1.82
CA PHE A 98 19.48 -11.80 3.06
C PHE A 98 20.06 -12.59 4.23
N PRO A 99 21.12 -12.12 4.87
CA PRO A 99 21.48 -12.55 6.21
C PRO A 99 20.52 -11.90 7.22
N ILE A 100 19.97 -12.70 8.14
CA ILE A 100 19.13 -12.24 9.24
C ILE A 100 19.79 -12.65 10.53
N GLU A 101 19.99 -11.73 11.43
CA GLU A 101 20.54 -11.95 12.75
C GLU A 101 19.46 -11.95 13.80
N LEU A 102 19.40 -12.97 14.64
CA LEU A 102 18.46 -13.08 15.75
C LEU A 102 19.22 -12.87 17.07
N GLU A 103 18.68 -12.03 17.93
CA GLU A 103 19.19 -11.82 19.30
C GLU A 103 18.51 -12.83 20.25
N GLU A 104 19.29 -13.50 21.11
CA GLU A 104 18.72 -14.31 22.16
C GLU A 104 17.83 -13.50 23.11
N SER A 105 16.71 -14.08 23.46
CA SER A 105 15.79 -13.50 24.44
C SER A 105 15.84 -14.31 25.72
N SER A 106 16.25 -13.66 26.80
CA SER A 106 16.19 -14.25 28.15
C SER A 106 14.79 -14.21 28.77
N GLU A 107 13.80 -13.68 28.06
CA GLU A 107 12.42 -13.64 28.55
C GLU A 107 11.71 -14.96 28.29
N SER A 108 11.15 -15.53 29.36
CA SER A 108 10.26 -16.67 29.37
C SER A 108 9.13 -16.51 28.34
N LEU A 109 8.96 -17.51 27.50
CA LEU A 109 7.97 -17.61 26.44
C LEU A 109 6.55 -17.23 26.94
N GLN A 110 6.15 -16.02 26.74
CA GLN A 110 4.74 -15.72 26.54
C GLN A 110 4.43 -16.15 25.10
N GLU A 111 3.43 -17.00 24.95
CA GLU A 111 2.87 -17.42 23.67
C GLU A 111 2.75 -16.21 22.74
N VAL A 112 3.66 -16.13 21.76
CA VAL A 112 3.63 -15.04 20.77
C VAL A 112 2.51 -15.36 19.82
N ASN A 113 1.33 -14.90 20.18
CA ASN A 113 0.25 -14.75 19.22
C ASN A 113 0.71 -13.70 18.22
N ILE A 114 1.26 -14.16 17.08
CA ILE A 114 1.61 -13.30 15.94
C ILE A 114 0.30 -12.91 15.25
N VAL A 115 -0.48 -12.11 15.91
CA VAL A 115 -1.45 -11.27 15.24
C VAL A 115 -0.61 -10.14 14.67
N ALA A 116 -0.40 -10.15 13.36
CA ALA A 116 0.14 -8.99 12.66
C ALA A 116 -0.78 -7.81 12.96
N SER A 117 -0.49 -7.11 14.06
CA SER A 117 -1.28 -5.95 14.44
C SER A 117 -0.92 -4.83 13.48
N PRO A 118 -1.86 -4.34 12.67
CA PRO A 118 -1.65 -3.15 11.87
C PRO A 118 -1.40 -1.90 12.72
N PHE A 119 -1.48 -2.05 14.05
CA PHE A 119 -1.26 -0.99 15.01
C PHE A 119 0.19 -1.01 15.49
N ARG A 120 1.01 -0.11 14.98
CA ARG A 120 2.32 0.17 15.57
C ARG A 120 2.11 0.97 16.86
N LYS A 121 2.71 0.49 17.94
CA LYS A 121 2.88 1.29 19.16
C LYS A 121 4.23 1.97 19.06
N THR A 122 4.25 3.28 18.86
CA THR A 122 5.45 4.10 19.00
C THR A 122 5.45 4.79 20.35
N ALA A 123 6.62 5.17 20.85
CA ALA A 123 6.73 5.94 22.09
C ALA A 123 5.94 7.26 22.01
N GLU A 124 5.82 7.83 20.79
CA GLU A 124 5.12 9.09 20.53
C GLU A 124 3.61 8.93 20.34
N SER A 125 3.14 7.73 19.97
CA SER A 125 1.72 7.43 19.81
C SER A 125 1.43 5.98 20.20
N PRO A 126 1.34 5.68 21.49
CA PRO A 126 1.13 4.33 22.01
C PRO A 126 -0.26 3.76 21.66
N LEU A 127 -1.21 4.62 21.34
CA LEU A 127 -2.60 4.25 21.04
C LEU A 127 -3.08 4.98 19.79
N GLY A 128 -3.65 4.22 18.85
CA GLY A 128 -4.36 4.82 17.71
C GLY A 128 -3.56 5.04 16.42
N LEU A 129 -2.28 4.66 16.36
CA LEU A 129 -1.55 4.66 15.10
C LEU A 129 -1.85 3.39 14.30
N ARG A 130 -2.29 3.57 13.07
CA ARG A 130 -2.39 2.52 12.06
C ARG A 130 -1.55 2.88 10.84
N VAL A 131 -0.67 1.99 10.45
CA VAL A 131 0.16 2.16 9.25
C VAL A 131 -0.51 1.43 8.09
N ILE A 132 -0.80 2.17 7.03
CA ILE A 132 -1.47 1.67 5.83
C ILE A 132 -0.43 1.63 4.72
N GLY A 133 -0.07 0.43 4.29
CA GLY A 133 0.87 0.24 3.19
C GLY A 133 0.19 0.30 1.82
N PHE A 134 0.99 0.50 0.78
CA PHE A 134 0.51 0.51 -0.62
C PHE A 134 -0.36 -0.70 -0.98
N LYS A 135 0.05 -1.91 -0.57
CA LYS A 135 -0.70 -3.15 -0.84
C LYS A 135 -2.09 -3.16 -0.20
N GLU A 136 -2.24 -2.57 0.98
CA GLU A 136 -3.54 -2.46 1.66
C GLU A 136 -4.45 -1.50 0.90
N ILE A 137 -3.92 -0.37 0.42
CA ILE A 137 -4.66 0.58 -0.41
C ILE A 137 -5.13 -0.09 -1.71
N GLU A 138 -4.25 -0.85 -2.35
CA GLU A 138 -4.55 -1.51 -3.63
C GLU A 138 -5.57 -2.64 -3.49
N LYS A 139 -5.49 -3.43 -2.43
CA LYS A 139 -6.35 -4.62 -2.20
C LYS A 139 -7.64 -4.31 -1.45
N SER A 140 -7.82 -3.10 -0.96
CA SER A 140 -9.00 -2.73 -0.18
C SER A 140 -10.27 -2.83 -1.03
N ALA A 141 -11.17 -3.72 -0.63
CA ALA A 141 -12.46 -3.90 -1.31
C ALA A 141 -13.29 -2.61 -1.21
N GLY A 142 -13.76 -2.09 -2.35
CA GLY A 142 -14.52 -0.84 -2.41
C GLY A 142 -13.68 0.44 -2.24
N GLY A 143 -12.39 0.32 -1.94
CA GLY A 143 -11.50 1.46 -1.74
C GLY A 143 -11.19 2.23 -3.03
N ASN A 144 -11.40 1.61 -4.19
CA ASN A 144 -11.13 2.21 -5.52
C ASN A 144 -9.76 2.90 -5.61
N ARG A 145 -8.75 2.34 -4.92
CA ARG A 145 -7.40 2.92 -4.81
C ARG A 145 -7.38 4.35 -4.23
N ASP A 146 -8.39 4.71 -3.46
CA ASP A 146 -8.48 6.00 -2.77
C ASP A 146 -8.27 5.80 -1.28
N ILE A 147 -7.28 6.51 -0.72
CA ILE A 147 -6.91 6.36 0.69
C ILE A 147 -8.04 6.80 1.63
N SER A 148 -8.81 7.80 1.25
CA SER A 148 -9.94 8.26 2.06
C SER A 148 -10.97 7.15 2.24
N ARG A 149 -11.26 6.39 1.19
CA ARG A 149 -12.18 5.25 1.23
C ARG A 149 -11.62 4.08 2.03
N VAL A 150 -10.31 3.84 1.94
CA VAL A 150 -9.65 2.82 2.77
C VAL A 150 -9.79 3.18 4.24
N VAL A 151 -9.51 4.43 4.59
CA VAL A 151 -9.62 4.91 5.99
C VAL A 151 -11.06 4.88 6.48
N GLN A 152 -12.05 5.15 5.64
CA GLN A 152 -13.48 5.04 6.00
C GLN A 152 -13.90 3.62 6.40
N SER A 153 -13.16 2.59 6.02
CA SER A 153 -13.44 1.21 6.44
C SER A 153 -12.94 0.89 7.84
N PHE A 154 -12.22 1.80 8.50
CA PHE A 154 -11.62 1.54 9.80
C PHE A 154 -12.57 1.82 10.96
N PRO A 155 -12.42 1.09 12.06
CA PRO A 155 -13.20 1.34 13.28
C PRO A 155 -13.03 2.78 13.76
N GLY A 156 -14.16 3.43 14.10
CA GLY A 156 -14.16 4.81 14.58
C GLY A 156 -14.10 5.88 13.49
N VAL A 157 -14.15 5.48 12.23
CA VAL A 157 -14.29 6.38 11.09
C VAL A 157 -15.68 6.23 10.50
N ALA A 158 -16.43 7.32 10.42
CA ALA A 158 -17.73 7.32 9.78
C ALA A 158 -17.58 7.63 8.28
N SER A 159 -18.34 6.91 7.47
CA SER A 159 -18.48 7.20 6.04
C SER A 159 -19.50 8.30 5.82
N THR A 160 -19.26 9.12 4.82
CA THR A 160 -20.22 10.13 4.35
C THR A 160 -21.10 9.59 3.24
N ALA A 161 -22.07 10.42 2.81
CA ALA A 161 -22.94 10.13 1.68
C ALA A 161 -22.16 9.79 0.40
N ALA A 162 -22.80 9.13 -0.54
CA ALA A 162 -22.24 8.82 -1.84
C ALA A 162 -21.60 10.06 -2.51
N PHE A 163 -20.53 9.85 -3.26
CA PHE A 163 -19.76 10.89 -3.95
C PHE A 163 -18.99 11.89 -3.06
N ARG A 164 -18.81 11.59 -1.78
CA ARG A 164 -17.96 12.36 -0.88
C ARG A 164 -16.95 11.45 -0.19
N ASN A 165 -15.72 11.93 -0.08
CA ASN A 165 -14.63 11.24 0.62
C ASN A 165 -14.25 11.96 1.92
N ASP A 166 -15.20 12.62 2.55
CA ASP A 166 -15.00 13.26 3.84
C ASP A 166 -14.64 12.21 4.91
N LEU A 167 -13.70 12.55 5.76
CA LEU A 167 -13.27 11.73 6.88
C LEU A 167 -13.84 12.30 8.17
N MET A 168 -14.71 11.57 8.81
CA MET A 168 -15.24 11.87 10.14
C MET A 168 -14.70 10.84 11.13
N VAL A 169 -13.70 11.24 11.90
CA VAL A 169 -12.99 10.34 12.80
C VAL A 169 -13.41 10.60 14.23
N ARG A 170 -13.92 9.56 14.93
CA ARG A 170 -14.36 9.63 16.33
C ARG A 170 -15.33 10.77 16.63
N GLY A 171 -16.23 11.06 15.69
CA GLY A 171 -17.24 12.11 15.84
C GLY A 171 -16.77 13.51 15.50
N GLY A 172 -15.50 13.70 15.14
CA GLY A 172 -14.99 14.97 14.66
C GLY A 172 -15.34 15.25 13.21
N GLY A 173 -15.45 16.54 12.86
CA GLY A 173 -15.79 16.99 11.52
C GLY A 173 -14.64 16.85 10.52
N PRO A 174 -14.94 16.91 9.21
CA PRO A 174 -13.92 16.77 8.17
C PRO A 174 -12.81 17.82 8.25
N SER A 175 -13.11 19.03 8.69
CA SER A 175 -12.15 20.13 8.84
C SER A 175 -11.22 20.00 10.04
N GLU A 176 -11.49 19.06 10.94
CA GLU A 176 -10.70 18.81 12.14
C GLU A 176 -9.54 17.86 11.92
N ASN A 177 -9.46 17.26 10.75
CA ASN A 177 -8.37 16.41 10.34
C ASN A 177 -7.21 17.24 9.78
N ARG A 178 -5.98 16.71 9.90
CA ARG A 178 -4.79 17.31 9.29
C ARG A 178 -4.10 16.28 8.41
N PHE A 179 -3.58 16.77 7.31
CA PHE A 179 -2.93 15.95 6.29
C PHE A 179 -1.50 16.44 6.08
N PHE A 180 -0.57 15.50 6.08
CA PHE A 180 0.85 15.78 5.84
C PHE A 180 1.34 14.92 4.68
N LEU A 181 2.20 15.49 3.85
CA LEU A 181 2.88 14.82 2.74
C LEU A 181 4.39 15.01 2.94
N ASP A 182 5.10 13.94 3.25
CA ASP A 182 6.53 13.96 3.61
C ASP A 182 6.87 15.06 4.64
N GLY A 183 6.00 15.21 5.64
CA GLY A 183 6.18 16.18 6.73
C GLY A 183 5.67 17.60 6.44
N VAL A 184 5.21 17.90 5.23
CA VAL A 184 4.61 19.17 4.87
C VAL A 184 3.09 19.10 5.00
N GLU A 185 2.47 20.04 5.73
CA GLU A 185 1.02 20.08 5.86
C GLU A 185 0.39 20.49 4.52
N ILE A 186 -0.62 19.72 4.10
CA ILE A 186 -1.42 19.97 2.90
C ILE A 186 -2.88 20.20 3.30
N PRO A 187 -3.58 21.13 2.65
CA PRO A 187 -4.94 21.54 3.06
C PRO A 187 -5.98 20.45 2.81
N ASN A 188 -5.84 19.69 1.74
CA ASN A 188 -6.81 18.67 1.31
C ASN A 188 -6.11 17.49 0.63
N ILE A 189 -6.75 16.33 0.69
CA ILE A 189 -6.32 15.10 0.00
C ILE A 189 -7.23 14.71 -1.16
N ASN A 190 -8.34 15.41 -1.34
CA ASN A 190 -9.32 15.14 -2.40
C ASN A 190 -9.56 16.37 -3.27
N HIS A 191 -9.87 16.14 -4.55
CA HIS A 191 -10.34 17.17 -5.47
C HIS A 191 -11.76 17.63 -5.12
N PHE A 192 -12.13 18.83 -5.59
CA PHE A 192 -13.47 19.39 -5.43
C PHE A 192 -13.88 19.57 -3.96
N SER A 193 -12.93 19.98 -3.12
CA SER A 193 -13.23 20.32 -1.73
C SER A 193 -14.16 21.51 -1.65
N THR A 194 -15.17 21.42 -0.79
CA THR A 194 -16.06 22.52 -0.42
C THR A 194 -15.70 23.01 0.98
N GLN A 195 -16.16 24.19 1.34
CA GLN A 195 -15.91 24.76 2.67
C GLN A 195 -16.44 23.83 3.77
N GLY A 196 -15.59 23.53 4.76
CA GLY A 196 -15.94 22.63 5.86
C GLY A 196 -15.90 21.13 5.55
N ALA A 197 -15.42 20.76 4.35
CA ALA A 197 -15.31 19.37 3.91
C ALA A 197 -13.86 19.03 3.57
N SER A 198 -13.49 17.74 3.66
CA SER A 198 -12.17 17.28 3.22
C SER A 198 -12.10 16.88 1.74
N GLY A 199 -13.18 17.09 1.01
CA GLY A 199 -13.19 17.03 -0.45
C GLY A 199 -14.21 16.12 -1.09
N GLY A 200 -14.19 16.10 -2.42
CA GLY A 200 -15.07 15.35 -3.29
C GLY A 200 -14.62 13.90 -3.52
N PRO A 201 -15.17 13.24 -4.54
CA PRO A 201 -15.09 11.78 -4.71
C PRO A 201 -13.73 11.24 -5.19
N VAL A 202 -12.76 12.09 -5.51
CA VAL A 202 -11.49 11.69 -6.12
C VAL A 202 -10.31 12.24 -5.33
N GLY A 203 -9.44 11.36 -4.87
CA GLY A 203 -8.21 11.72 -4.16
C GLY A 203 -7.20 12.42 -5.07
N ILE A 204 -6.49 13.43 -4.54
CA ILE A 204 -5.42 14.16 -5.23
C ILE A 204 -4.16 13.27 -5.29
N ILE A 205 -3.83 12.60 -4.20
CA ILE A 205 -2.60 11.84 -4.07
C ILE A 205 -2.71 10.55 -4.88
N ASN A 206 -1.73 10.31 -5.76
CA ASN A 206 -1.69 9.05 -6.49
C ASN A 206 -1.16 7.94 -5.57
N PRO A 207 -1.93 6.84 -5.35
CA PRO A 207 -1.50 5.71 -4.54
C PRO A 207 -0.19 5.09 -5.00
N ASP A 208 0.13 5.13 -6.30
CA ASP A 208 1.38 4.58 -6.84
C ASP A 208 2.64 5.25 -6.29
N PHE A 209 2.51 6.45 -5.74
CA PHE A 209 3.61 7.20 -5.14
C PHE A 209 3.69 7.02 -3.63
N ILE A 210 2.69 6.40 -3.01
CA ILE A 210 2.63 6.21 -1.56
C ILE A 210 3.46 4.98 -1.19
N ARG A 211 4.37 5.14 -0.24
CA ARG A 211 5.04 4.04 0.45
C ARG A 211 4.18 3.52 1.59
N GLU A 212 3.79 4.42 2.48
CA GLU A 212 2.94 4.16 3.63
C GLU A 212 2.19 5.43 4.05
N VAL A 213 1.08 5.25 4.76
CA VAL A 213 0.32 6.33 5.38
C VAL A 213 0.18 6.01 6.85
N ASP A 214 0.66 6.89 7.69
CA ASP A 214 0.46 6.82 9.13
C ASP A 214 -0.86 7.51 9.48
N PHE A 215 -1.84 6.73 9.89
CA PHE A 215 -3.14 7.21 10.34
C PHE A 215 -3.22 7.23 11.85
N TYR A 216 -3.32 8.41 12.41
CA TYR A 216 -3.48 8.66 13.84
C TYR A 216 -4.93 9.02 14.14
N SER A 217 -5.67 8.14 14.80
CA SER A 217 -7.10 8.33 15.07
C SER A 217 -7.41 8.95 16.43
N ALA A 218 -6.42 9.15 17.31
CA ALA A 218 -6.62 9.69 18.66
C ALA A 218 -5.41 10.46 19.18
N ALA A 219 -4.30 9.77 19.40
CA ALA A 219 -3.06 10.36 19.88
C ALA A 219 -2.11 10.51 18.72
N TYR A 220 -1.60 11.68 18.49
CA TYR A 220 -0.62 11.98 17.43
C TYR A 220 0.59 12.69 18.04
N PRO A 221 1.77 12.61 17.36
CA PRO A 221 2.99 13.23 17.83
C PRO A 221 2.84 14.75 17.99
N ALA A 222 3.54 15.34 18.96
CA ALA A 222 3.53 16.79 19.17
C ALA A 222 3.98 17.59 17.94
N ALA A 223 4.81 17.00 17.09
CA ALA A 223 5.21 17.59 15.80
C ALA A 223 4.07 17.71 14.78
N ARG A 224 2.94 17.03 14.99
CA ARG A 224 1.74 17.03 14.13
C ARG A 224 0.57 17.74 14.83
N GLY A 225 0.84 18.88 15.43
CA GLY A 225 -0.16 19.68 16.15
C GLY A 225 -1.29 20.22 15.29
N ASN A 226 -2.19 20.98 15.94
CA ASN A 226 -3.31 21.66 15.30
C ASN A 226 -4.39 20.73 14.67
N ALA A 227 -4.41 19.45 15.02
CA ALA A 227 -5.46 18.50 14.70
C ALA A 227 -6.41 18.35 15.89
N LEU A 228 -7.70 18.21 15.65
CA LEU A 228 -8.70 17.96 16.69
C LEU A 228 -9.22 16.51 16.64
N SER A 229 -9.27 15.92 15.45
CA SER A 229 -9.86 14.62 15.21
C SER A 229 -8.82 13.58 14.80
N SER A 230 -8.15 13.76 13.67
CA SER A 230 -7.14 12.81 13.20
C SER A 230 -6.00 13.48 12.44
N VAL A 231 -4.92 12.71 12.30
CA VAL A 231 -3.77 13.08 11.44
C VAL A 231 -3.51 11.93 10.47
N LEU A 232 -3.36 12.27 9.19
CA LEU A 232 -2.84 11.38 8.15
C LEU A 232 -1.50 11.91 7.65
N ASP A 233 -0.46 11.12 7.80
CA ASP A 233 0.90 11.45 7.36
C ASP A 233 1.31 10.52 6.22
N PHE A 234 1.34 11.06 5.01
CA PHE A 234 1.68 10.35 3.78
C PHE A 234 3.17 10.38 3.56
N LYS A 235 3.76 9.22 3.42
CA LYS A 235 5.17 9.06 3.07
C LYS A 235 5.28 8.55 1.65
N LEU A 236 5.94 9.31 0.81
CA LEU A 236 6.16 8.94 -0.58
C LEU A 236 7.27 7.90 -0.69
N GLN A 237 7.20 7.10 -1.76
CA GLN A 237 8.26 6.17 -2.10
C GLN A 237 9.28 6.83 -3.03
N ASP A 238 10.52 6.43 -2.92
CA ASP A 238 11.54 6.80 -3.89
C ASP A 238 11.27 6.12 -5.25
N GLY A 239 11.67 6.77 -6.33
CA GLY A 239 11.66 6.16 -7.66
C GLY A 239 12.59 4.95 -7.73
N ASN A 240 12.32 4.07 -8.69
CA ASN A 240 13.15 2.89 -8.91
C ASN A 240 14.57 3.28 -9.35
N LYS A 241 15.57 2.82 -8.61
CA LYS A 241 17.00 3.13 -8.91
C LYS A 241 17.60 2.23 -9.98
N GLU A 242 16.99 1.07 -10.25
CA GLU A 242 17.57 0.04 -11.11
C GLU A 242 16.92 -0.02 -12.48
N LYS A 243 15.62 0.15 -12.57
CA LYS A 243 14.86 -0.08 -13.80
C LYS A 243 13.77 0.95 -14.03
N PHE A 244 13.52 1.22 -15.30
CA PHE A 244 12.29 1.87 -15.73
C PHE A 244 11.10 0.94 -15.49
N SER A 245 10.05 1.50 -14.93
CA SER A 245 8.78 0.82 -14.69
C SER A 245 7.64 1.70 -15.18
N LEU A 246 6.76 1.12 -15.98
CA LEU A 246 5.54 1.75 -16.47
C LEU A 246 4.34 0.97 -15.94
N ARG A 247 3.34 1.69 -15.42
CA ARG A 247 2.10 1.10 -14.95
C ARG A 247 0.92 1.83 -15.58
N GLY A 248 0.03 1.10 -16.21
CA GLY A 248 -1.28 1.56 -16.66
C GLY A 248 -2.36 1.06 -15.70
N VAL A 249 -3.32 1.90 -15.39
CA VAL A 249 -4.45 1.59 -14.53
C VAL A 249 -5.72 2.05 -15.20
N ILE A 250 -6.72 1.16 -15.24
CA ILE A 250 -8.09 1.49 -15.63
C ILE A 250 -8.94 1.14 -14.40
N GLY A 251 -9.41 2.17 -13.71
CA GLY A 251 -10.27 2.07 -12.54
C GLY A 251 -11.74 2.23 -12.89
N ALA A 252 -12.61 2.15 -11.89
CA ALA A 252 -14.05 2.40 -12.06
C ALA A 252 -14.37 3.87 -12.35
N SER A 253 -13.50 4.80 -11.96
CA SER A 253 -13.72 6.24 -12.06
C SER A 253 -12.63 6.98 -12.82
N ASP A 254 -11.51 6.34 -13.11
CA ASP A 254 -10.35 7.00 -13.71
C ASP A 254 -9.50 6.06 -14.56
N ILE A 255 -8.72 6.66 -15.43
CA ILE A 255 -7.63 6.02 -16.15
C ILE A 255 -6.34 6.75 -15.78
N GLY A 256 -5.27 5.99 -15.56
CA GLY A 256 -3.99 6.53 -15.16
C GLY A 256 -2.81 5.81 -15.76
N PHE A 257 -1.72 6.56 -15.92
CA PHE A 257 -0.41 6.03 -16.29
C PHE A 257 0.60 6.59 -15.30
N SER A 258 1.44 5.73 -14.78
CA SER A 258 2.56 6.10 -13.92
C SER A 258 3.84 5.48 -14.44
N ALA A 259 4.89 6.28 -14.45
CA ALA A 259 6.23 5.86 -14.84
C ALA A 259 7.22 6.23 -13.74
N ASN A 260 8.11 5.33 -13.43
CA ASN A 260 9.22 5.60 -12.53
C ASN A 260 10.50 4.93 -13.01
N GLY A 261 11.63 5.50 -12.65
CA GLY A 261 12.90 4.93 -13.06
C GLY A 261 14.11 5.81 -12.70
N PRO A 262 15.32 5.35 -13.05
CA PRO A 262 16.54 6.11 -12.83
C PRO A 262 16.65 7.25 -13.86
N ALA A 263 17.00 8.46 -13.38
CA ALA A 263 17.35 9.61 -14.22
C ALA A 263 18.88 9.82 -14.30
N GLY A 264 19.66 8.85 -13.86
CA GLY A 264 21.13 8.87 -13.80
C GLY A 264 21.64 7.96 -12.70
N LYS A 265 22.91 8.12 -12.31
CA LYS A 265 23.52 7.27 -11.29
C LYS A 265 23.01 7.53 -9.85
N LYS A 266 22.51 8.74 -9.58
CA LYS A 266 22.13 9.19 -8.23
C LYS A 266 20.70 9.71 -8.13
N THR A 267 20.01 9.88 -9.23
CA THR A 267 18.69 10.51 -9.30
C THR A 267 17.66 9.54 -9.85
N THR A 268 16.48 9.56 -9.28
CA THR A 268 15.31 8.82 -9.79
C THR A 268 14.18 9.79 -10.09
N TYR A 269 13.25 9.39 -10.92
CA TYR A 269 12.06 10.16 -11.21
C TYR A 269 10.79 9.31 -11.06
N GLN A 270 9.72 9.98 -10.75
CA GLN A 270 8.37 9.44 -10.77
C GLN A 270 7.46 10.44 -11.45
N VAL A 271 6.68 9.98 -12.42
CA VAL A 271 5.71 10.78 -13.16
C VAL A 271 4.41 10.02 -13.24
N SER A 272 3.29 10.71 -13.03
CA SER A 272 1.97 10.13 -13.17
C SER A 272 1.03 11.12 -13.85
N ILE A 273 0.19 10.57 -14.72
CA ILE A 273 -0.93 11.27 -15.34
C ILE A 273 -2.17 10.45 -15.04
N ARG A 274 -3.17 11.09 -14.44
CA ARG A 274 -4.46 10.47 -14.14
C ARG A 274 -5.59 11.38 -14.61
N ARG A 275 -6.59 10.78 -15.24
CA ARG A 275 -7.79 11.48 -15.69
C ARG A 275 -9.02 10.74 -15.20
N SER A 276 -9.88 11.44 -14.47
CA SER A 276 -11.18 10.95 -14.09
C SER A 276 -12.18 11.11 -15.24
N TYR A 277 -13.08 10.15 -15.41
CA TYR A 277 -14.18 10.21 -16.35
C TYR A 277 -15.56 10.25 -15.68
N LEU A 278 -15.62 10.58 -14.39
CA LEU A 278 -16.87 10.76 -13.64
C LEU A 278 -17.83 11.76 -14.29
N GLN A 279 -17.30 12.76 -14.99
CA GLN A 279 -18.10 13.74 -15.72
C GLN A 279 -19.03 13.09 -16.75
N PHE A 280 -18.64 11.97 -17.38
CA PHE A 280 -19.50 11.27 -18.34
C PHE A 280 -20.66 10.57 -17.63
N CYS A 281 -20.44 10.03 -16.43
CA CYS A 281 -21.48 9.41 -15.64
C CYS A 281 -22.48 10.47 -15.14
N LEU A 282 -22.00 11.63 -14.73
CA LEU A 282 -22.85 12.72 -14.24
C LEU A 282 -23.68 13.35 -15.37
N LEU A 283 -23.12 13.51 -16.57
CA LEU A 283 -23.87 14.00 -17.72
C LEU A 283 -25.00 13.04 -18.10
N TYR A 284 -24.74 11.74 -18.10
CA TYR A 284 -25.77 10.71 -18.42
C TYR A 284 -26.90 10.69 -17.37
N THR A 285 -26.57 10.85 -16.08
CA THR A 285 -27.60 10.84 -15.02
C THR A 285 -28.42 12.14 -14.98
N SER A 286 -27.84 13.30 -15.32
CA SER A 286 -28.57 14.55 -15.39
C SER A 286 -29.52 14.58 -16.58
N ASP A 287 -29.09 14.06 -17.74
CA ASP A 287 -29.92 13.98 -18.94
C ASP A 287 -31.13 13.05 -18.72
N ALA A 288 -30.91 11.89 -18.06
CA ALA A 288 -31.99 10.97 -17.71
C ALA A 288 -32.98 11.53 -16.67
N ALA A 289 -32.56 12.49 -15.84
CA ALA A 289 -33.41 13.16 -14.87
C ALA A 289 -34.26 14.25 -15.51
N ASP A 290 -33.75 14.96 -16.50
CA ASP A 290 -34.47 15.97 -17.27
C ASP A 290 -35.57 15.33 -18.16
N ASP A 291 -35.31 14.14 -18.68
CA ASP A 291 -36.32 13.38 -19.46
C ASP A 291 -37.49 12.86 -18.61
N LEU A 292 -37.33 12.73 -17.30
CA LEU A 292 -38.38 12.29 -16.37
C LEU A 292 -39.27 13.42 -15.83
N ILE A 293 -38.84 14.67 -15.99
CA ILE A 293 -39.60 15.87 -15.61
C ILE A 293 -40.13 16.56 -16.88
N GLY A 294 -40.57 15.75 -17.84
CA GLY A 294 -41.21 16.27 -19.02
C GLY A 294 -42.47 17.05 -18.64
N VAL A 295 -42.38 18.34 -18.59
CA VAL A 295 -43.49 19.30 -18.63
C VAL A 295 -43.48 19.96 -19.98
#